data_df96b2fce337de8a7397229b7e1da851
#
_entry.id   df96b2fce337de8a7397229b7e1da851
#
_cell.length_a   1.000
_cell.length_b   1.000
_cell.length_c   1.000
_cell.angle_alpha   90.00
_cell.angle_beta   90.00
_cell.angle_gamma   90.00
#
_symmetry.space_group_name_H-M   'P 1'
#
loop_
_entity.id
_entity.type
_entity.pdbx_description
1 polymer ?
#
loop_
_entity_poly.entity_id
_entity_poly.type
_entity_poly.pdbx_seq_one_letter_code
_entity_poly.pdbx_strand_id
1 'polypeptide(L)'
;VTDPYKTLHPFSLTYFDDTNRDYLSSELFVKNYPEYHYNSYVFCSSRGGGINTYQWLEYLPEGSTQFLFQAWGETITGIDQKISYIDEYRYPLDNVLMLIDIPLSFSRPQLPTLAMSIKNPRFSHQPRWVFQMVLLYDFIQKPSEWMRAVRKWRRSTPPTVTFDPISNDWEKGNKELDLSSPPEKDNMRSLSGKARTVFLRDYVDNPYVALPESKSVIDGSMTRVLNHIKGVFERHGTNYRIIVTPAYGYKYPSITEDDLRILQAVFGEENVYDFSGRKDITLDYKNFSDPNHFGLNIGWQMLEEIFHDGESMNGQQSY
;
A
#
# COMPACT_ATOMS: atom_id res chain seq x y z
N VAL A 1 2.95 26.30 15.47
CA VAL A 1 1.78 25.38 15.54
C VAL A 1 2.30 23.95 15.52
N THR A 2 1.94 23.14 16.53
CA THR A 2 2.28 21.72 16.55
C THR A 2 1.35 20.95 15.62
N ASP A 3 1.91 20.24 14.63
CA ASP A 3 1.16 19.44 13.66
C ASP A 3 1.74 18.01 13.63
N PRO A 4 1.39 17.18 14.63
CA PRO A 4 1.99 15.86 14.77
C PRO A 4 1.57 14.89 13.66
N TYR A 5 0.41 15.11 13.05
CA TYR A 5 -0.11 14.26 11.95
C TYR A 5 0.24 14.79 10.56
N LYS A 6 0.94 15.94 10.47
CA LYS A 6 1.36 16.57 9.21
C LYS A 6 0.20 16.90 8.25
N THR A 7 -0.96 17.26 8.81
CA THR A 7 -2.14 17.63 8.05
C THR A 7 -2.26 19.14 7.78
N LEU A 8 -1.47 19.95 8.49
CA LEU A 8 -1.41 21.41 8.31
C LEU A 8 -0.13 21.86 7.61
N HIS A 9 0.97 21.13 7.81
CA HIS A 9 2.29 21.41 7.25
C HIS A 9 2.89 20.14 6.62
N PRO A 10 2.37 19.69 5.47
CA PRO A 10 2.70 18.38 4.88
C PRO A 10 4.13 18.27 4.35
N PHE A 11 4.82 19.39 4.08
CA PHE A 11 6.09 19.40 3.36
C PHE A 11 7.35 19.17 4.20
N SER A 12 7.20 18.70 5.45
CA SER A 12 8.33 18.22 6.22
C SER A 12 8.60 16.76 5.82
N LEU A 13 9.76 16.48 5.25
CA LEU A 13 10.21 15.14 4.83
C LEU A 13 10.46 14.18 5.99
N THR A 14 10.26 14.61 7.24
CA THR A 14 10.38 13.78 8.43
C THR A 14 9.06 13.11 8.75
N TYR A 15 8.98 11.82 8.48
CA TYR A 15 7.78 11.01 8.76
C TYR A 15 7.94 10.26 10.08
N PHE A 16 6.87 10.27 10.87
CA PHE A 16 6.71 9.44 12.05
C PHE A 16 5.57 8.46 11.78
N ASP A 17 5.57 7.32 12.47
CA ASP A 17 4.51 6.32 12.35
C ASP A 17 3.10 6.88 12.61
N ASP A 18 3.00 8.02 13.33
CA ASP A 18 1.74 8.66 13.67
C ASP A 18 1.27 9.69 12.61
N THR A 19 1.99 9.89 11.50
CA THR A 19 1.60 10.85 10.46
C THR A 19 0.42 10.36 9.63
N ASN A 20 -0.37 11.27 9.06
CA ASN A 20 -1.37 10.93 8.06
C ASN A 20 -0.68 10.70 6.71
N ARG A 21 -0.40 9.44 6.40
CA ARG A 21 0.34 9.07 5.19
C ARG A 21 -0.45 9.33 3.91
N ASP A 22 -1.78 9.21 3.95
CA ASP A 22 -2.65 9.54 2.82
C ASP A 22 -2.53 11.02 2.43
N TYR A 23 -2.65 11.90 3.44
CA TYR A 23 -2.55 13.35 3.23
C TYR A 23 -1.18 13.76 2.70
N LEU A 24 -0.11 13.20 3.26
CA LEU A 24 1.26 13.48 2.86
C LEU A 24 1.55 13.04 1.43
N SER A 25 1.23 11.80 1.07
CA SER A 25 1.47 11.29 -0.29
C SER A 25 0.68 12.09 -1.32
N SER A 26 -0.56 12.43 -1.02
CA SER A 26 -1.43 13.22 -1.90
C SER A 26 -0.91 14.65 -2.11
N GLU A 27 -0.49 15.35 -1.05
CA GLU A 27 0.08 16.70 -1.17
C GLU A 27 1.45 16.68 -1.87
N LEU A 28 2.27 15.66 -1.62
CA LEU A 28 3.56 15.51 -2.31
C LEU A 28 3.35 15.30 -3.81
N PHE A 29 2.39 14.46 -4.20
CA PHE A 29 2.01 14.28 -5.59
C PHE A 29 1.63 15.59 -6.26
N VAL A 30 0.68 16.34 -5.67
CA VAL A 30 0.24 17.63 -6.23
C VAL A 30 1.37 18.63 -6.37
N LYS A 31 2.27 18.66 -5.39
CA LYS A 31 3.44 19.56 -5.41
C LYS A 31 4.41 19.21 -6.53
N ASN A 32 4.67 17.92 -6.72
CA ASN A 32 5.75 17.46 -7.59
C ASN A 32 5.29 17.21 -9.03
N TYR A 33 4.01 16.95 -9.25
CA TYR A 33 3.50 16.61 -10.58
C TYR A 33 3.90 17.60 -11.69
N PRO A 34 3.88 18.95 -11.49
CA PRO A 34 4.27 19.90 -12.52
C PRO A 34 5.71 19.78 -13.01
N GLU A 35 6.59 19.17 -12.21
CA GLU A 35 8.01 18.98 -12.53
C GLU A 35 8.28 17.58 -13.08
N TYR A 36 7.69 16.55 -12.47
CA TYR A 36 8.04 15.16 -12.77
C TYR A 36 7.08 14.43 -13.72
N HIS A 37 5.88 14.96 -13.94
CA HIS A 37 4.88 14.42 -14.89
C HIS A 37 4.69 12.92 -14.77
N TYR A 38 4.39 12.43 -13.54
CA TYR A 38 4.21 11.01 -13.28
C TYR A 38 3.16 10.38 -14.19
N ASN A 39 3.43 9.16 -14.67
CA ASN A 39 2.53 8.39 -15.50
C ASN A 39 2.36 6.93 -15.04
N SER A 40 3.09 6.53 -14.01
CA SER A 40 3.14 5.16 -13.49
C SER A 40 2.93 5.19 -11.97
N TYR A 41 1.94 4.43 -11.47
CA TYR A 41 1.49 4.58 -10.09
C TYR A 41 1.39 3.26 -9.35
N VAL A 42 1.85 3.23 -8.10
CA VAL A 42 1.57 2.15 -7.16
C VAL A 42 0.56 2.65 -6.13
N PHE A 43 -0.62 2.02 -6.07
CA PHE A 43 -1.65 2.31 -5.07
C PHE A 43 -1.64 1.21 -4.01
N CYS A 44 -1.39 1.57 -2.75
CA CYS A 44 -1.22 0.57 -1.70
C CYS A 44 -1.50 1.11 -0.29
N SER A 45 -1.64 0.16 0.64
CA SER A 45 -1.57 0.42 2.07
C SER A 45 -0.11 0.43 2.57
N SER A 46 0.08 0.29 3.89
CA SER A 46 1.41 0.11 4.48
C SER A 46 2.15 -1.14 3.97
N ARG A 47 1.44 -2.17 3.49
CA ARG A 47 2.06 -3.37 2.90
C ARG A 47 2.87 -3.07 1.64
N GLY A 48 2.51 -2.02 0.91
CA GLY A 48 3.28 -1.56 -0.25
C GLY A 48 4.73 -1.17 0.04
N GLY A 49 5.12 -1.03 1.32
CA GLY A 49 6.53 -0.88 1.69
C GLY A 49 7.43 -2.08 1.34
N GLY A 50 6.84 -3.23 1.03
CA GLY A 50 7.56 -4.40 0.50
C GLY A 50 7.74 -4.38 -1.03
N ILE A 51 7.11 -3.47 -1.75
CA ILE A 51 7.28 -3.28 -3.21
C ILE A 51 8.33 -2.18 -3.44
N ASN A 52 9.33 -2.49 -4.26
CA ASN A 52 10.32 -1.53 -4.69
C ASN A 52 9.90 -0.92 -6.04
N THR A 53 9.52 0.37 -6.05
CA THR A 53 9.07 1.04 -7.28
C THR A 53 10.20 1.27 -8.27
N TYR A 54 11.46 1.29 -7.83
CA TYR A 54 12.63 1.40 -8.71
C TYR A 54 12.89 0.07 -9.45
N GLN A 55 12.71 -1.08 -8.79
CA GLN A 55 12.72 -2.37 -9.46
C GLN A 55 11.56 -2.47 -10.46
N TRP A 56 10.35 -2.07 -10.03
CA TRP A 56 9.19 -2.07 -10.94
C TRP A 56 9.43 -1.22 -12.19
N LEU A 57 10.12 -0.08 -12.05
CA LEU A 57 10.44 0.81 -13.17
C LEU A 57 11.27 0.11 -14.27
N GLU A 58 12.10 -0.88 -13.91
CA GLU A 58 12.91 -1.65 -14.87
C GLU A 58 12.07 -2.50 -15.84
N TYR A 59 10.82 -2.81 -15.47
CA TYR A 59 9.86 -3.54 -16.30
C TYR A 59 8.95 -2.63 -17.13
N LEU A 60 9.05 -1.31 -16.96
CA LEU A 60 8.19 -0.36 -17.64
C LEU A 60 8.86 0.21 -18.90
N PRO A 61 8.07 0.74 -19.85
CA PRO A 61 8.60 1.44 -21.02
C PRO A 61 9.55 2.59 -20.64
N GLU A 62 10.55 2.84 -21.47
CA GLU A 62 11.45 3.99 -21.32
C GLU A 62 10.66 5.29 -21.22
N GLY A 63 11.06 6.18 -20.32
CA GLY A 63 10.35 7.43 -20.04
C GLY A 63 9.24 7.32 -19.01
N SER A 64 9.00 6.12 -18.44
CA SER A 64 8.08 5.96 -17.31
C SER A 64 8.60 6.70 -16.07
N THR A 65 7.69 7.34 -15.35
CA THR A 65 7.97 8.08 -14.12
C THR A 65 7.01 7.60 -13.02
N GLN A 66 7.57 7.00 -11.97
CA GLN A 66 6.78 6.33 -10.94
C GLN A 66 6.44 7.25 -9.77
N PHE A 67 5.27 7.00 -9.15
CA PHE A 67 4.86 7.59 -7.88
C PHE A 67 4.13 6.57 -7.00
N LEU A 68 4.53 6.49 -5.72
CA LEU A 68 3.92 5.61 -4.72
C LEU A 68 2.82 6.33 -3.95
N PHE A 69 1.55 6.05 -4.24
CA PHE A 69 0.43 6.46 -3.42
C PHE A 69 0.22 5.46 -2.28
N GLN A 70 0.80 5.76 -1.12
CA GLN A 70 0.69 4.93 0.06
C GLN A 70 -0.13 5.61 1.15
N ALA A 71 -1.01 4.86 1.82
CA ALA A 71 -1.72 5.31 3.02
C ALA A 71 -1.78 4.21 4.08
N TRP A 72 -1.77 4.58 5.36
CA TRP A 72 -1.98 3.61 6.43
C TRP A 72 -3.40 3.04 6.36
N GLY A 73 -3.52 1.72 6.24
CA GLY A 73 -4.82 1.07 6.13
C GLY A 73 -5.63 1.54 4.91
N GLU A 74 -4.99 1.68 3.76
CA GLU A 74 -5.65 2.11 2.52
C GLU A 74 -6.80 1.18 2.14
N THR A 75 -7.87 1.79 1.67
CA THR A 75 -9.08 1.09 1.23
C THR A 75 -9.29 1.23 -0.27
N ILE A 76 -10.06 0.33 -0.86
CA ILE A 76 -10.38 0.41 -2.28
C ILE A 76 -11.07 1.73 -2.64
N THR A 77 -11.91 2.27 -1.74
CA THR A 77 -12.52 3.60 -1.92
C THR A 77 -11.49 4.72 -1.91
N GLY A 78 -10.46 4.63 -1.06
CA GLY A 78 -9.38 5.62 -1.05
C GLY A 78 -8.48 5.53 -2.27
N ILE A 79 -8.26 4.33 -2.80
CA ILE A 79 -7.59 4.13 -4.10
C ILE A 79 -8.41 4.75 -5.23
N ASP A 80 -9.72 4.48 -5.26
CA ASP A 80 -10.66 5.04 -6.23
C ASP A 80 -10.63 6.58 -6.25
N GLN A 81 -10.59 7.22 -5.08
CA GLN A 81 -10.48 8.68 -4.98
C GLN A 81 -9.19 9.22 -5.61
N LYS A 82 -8.07 8.51 -5.47
CA LYS A 82 -6.78 8.89 -6.08
C LYS A 82 -6.80 8.73 -7.59
N ILE A 83 -7.33 7.61 -8.07
CA ILE A 83 -7.51 7.33 -9.49
C ILE A 83 -8.47 8.35 -10.13
N SER A 84 -9.59 8.65 -9.47
CA SER A 84 -10.55 9.67 -9.92
C SER A 84 -9.93 11.06 -10.02
N TYR A 85 -9.07 11.43 -9.07
CA TYR A 85 -8.33 12.69 -9.12
C TYR A 85 -7.41 12.76 -10.36
N ILE A 86 -6.69 11.68 -10.65
CA ILE A 86 -5.81 11.60 -11.84
C ILE A 86 -6.64 11.75 -13.12
N ASP A 87 -7.77 11.04 -13.23
CA ASP A 87 -8.69 11.09 -14.36
C ASP A 87 -9.30 12.50 -14.54
N GLU A 88 -9.78 13.13 -13.46
CA GLU A 88 -10.38 14.47 -13.47
C GLU A 88 -9.42 15.55 -14.01
N TYR A 89 -8.15 15.47 -13.58
CA TYR A 89 -7.10 16.39 -14.03
C TYR A 89 -6.46 15.96 -15.36
N ARG A 90 -6.92 14.86 -15.95
CA ARG A 90 -6.39 14.28 -17.20
C ARG A 90 -4.88 14.04 -17.16
N TYR A 91 -4.40 13.64 -16.01
CA TYR A 91 -3.00 13.21 -15.86
C TYR A 91 -2.82 11.84 -16.49
N PRO A 92 -1.68 11.53 -17.13
CA PRO A 92 -1.39 10.21 -17.65
C PRO A 92 -1.54 9.13 -16.56
N LEU A 93 -2.10 7.99 -16.94
CA LEU A 93 -2.28 6.81 -16.08
C LEU A 93 -1.86 5.58 -16.89
N ASP A 94 -0.58 5.57 -17.32
CA ASP A 94 -0.10 4.60 -18.30
C ASP A 94 0.12 3.23 -17.67
N ASN A 95 0.72 3.20 -16.46
CA ASN A 95 1.02 1.95 -15.76
C ASN A 95 0.54 1.99 -14.31
N VAL A 96 -0.07 0.91 -13.83
CA VAL A 96 -0.59 0.80 -12.46
C VAL A 96 -0.27 -0.55 -11.83
N LEU A 97 0.28 -0.51 -10.61
CA LEU A 97 0.22 -1.61 -9.64
C LEU A 97 -0.81 -1.25 -8.57
N MET A 98 -1.87 -2.03 -8.43
CA MET A 98 -2.85 -1.86 -7.37
C MET A 98 -2.77 -3.02 -6.39
N LEU A 99 -2.37 -2.73 -5.14
CA LEU A 99 -2.22 -3.72 -4.09
C LEU A 99 -3.50 -3.79 -3.26
N ILE A 100 -4.03 -4.99 -3.12
CA ILE A 100 -5.22 -5.31 -2.35
C ILE A 100 -4.85 -6.15 -1.13
N ASP A 101 -5.15 -5.65 0.05
CA ASP A 101 -4.88 -6.29 1.33
C ASP A 101 -6.16 -6.92 1.91
N ILE A 102 -6.20 -8.22 2.03
CA ILE A 102 -7.36 -8.91 2.60
C ILE A 102 -7.24 -8.98 4.12
N PRO A 103 -8.30 -8.66 4.87
CA PRO A 103 -9.57 -8.02 4.47
C PRO A 103 -9.53 -6.48 4.49
N LEU A 104 -8.36 -5.87 4.72
CA LEU A 104 -8.20 -4.46 5.09
C LEU A 104 -8.68 -3.48 4.01
N SER A 105 -8.42 -3.78 2.73
CA SER A 105 -8.81 -2.91 1.62
C SER A 105 -10.33 -2.74 1.47
N PHE A 106 -11.11 -3.67 2.02
CA PHE A 106 -12.59 -3.68 1.97
C PHE A 106 -13.24 -3.36 3.32
N SER A 107 -12.46 -2.94 4.31
CA SER A 107 -12.94 -2.64 5.65
C SER A 107 -12.61 -1.19 6.05
N ARG A 108 -13.21 -0.72 7.16
CA ARG A 108 -12.82 0.58 7.71
C ARG A 108 -11.41 0.50 8.31
N PRO A 109 -10.53 1.48 8.03
CA PRO A 109 -9.19 1.50 8.62
C PRO A 109 -9.24 1.48 10.15
N GLN A 110 -8.51 0.54 10.75
CA GLN A 110 -8.38 0.43 12.21
C GLN A 110 -7.11 1.15 12.67
N LEU A 111 -7.13 2.48 12.61
CA LEU A 111 -6.03 3.32 13.06
C LEU A 111 -6.31 3.94 14.44
N PRO A 112 -5.27 4.29 15.20
CA PRO A 112 -5.43 4.85 16.56
C PRO A 112 -6.30 6.09 16.59
N THR A 113 -6.23 6.96 15.57
CA THR A 113 -6.99 8.20 15.46
C THR A 113 -7.55 8.39 14.06
N LEU A 114 -8.64 9.16 13.94
CA LEU A 114 -9.18 9.57 12.65
C LEU A 114 -8.21 10.51 11.91
N ALA A 115 -7.42 11.27 12.65
CA ALA A 115 -6.40 12.15 12.09
C ALA A 115 -5.35 11.39 11.23
N MET A 116 -5.11 10.10 11.49
CA MET A 116 -4.21 9.27 10.69
C MET A 116 -4.85 8.70 9.42
N SER A 117 -6.18 8.65 9.34
CA SER A 117 -6.92 7.99 8.25
C SER A 117 -7.80 8.93 7.44
N ILE A 118 -8.00 10.17 7.89
CA ILE A 118 -8.82 11.14 7.17
C ILE A 118 -8.18 11.43 5.79
N LYS A 119 -9.01 11.33 4.75
CA LYS A 119 -8.57 11.51 3.37
C LYS A 119 -8.30 12.97 3.03
N ASN A 120 -7.36 13.20 2.13
CA ASN A 120 -7.08 14.55 1.64
C ASN A 120 -8.34 15.15 0.97
N PRO A 121 -8.79 16.35 1.37
CA PRO A 121 -9.98 16.98 0.81
C PRO A 121 -9.94 17.18 -0.71
N ARG A 122 -8.76 17.36 -1.29
CA ARG A 122 -8.59 17.50 -2.76
C ARG A 122 -8.97 16.23 -3.50
N PHE A 123 -8.69 15.06 -2.92
CA PHE A 123 -8.92 13.76 -3.53
C PHE A 123 -10.29 13.20 -3.15
N SER A 124 -10.78 13.48 -1.94
CA SER A 124 -12.07 13.00 -1.45
C SER A 124 -13.24 13.91 -1.81
N HIS A 125 -13.01 15.05 -2.46
CA HIS A 125 -14.00 16.11 -2.73
C HIS A 125 -14.78 16.60 -1.50
N GLN A 126 -14.27 16.30 -0.30
CA GLN A 126 -14.88 16.81 0.92
C GLN A 126 -14.58 18.29 1.10
N PRO A 127 -15.55 19.10 1.54
CA PRO A 127 -15.28 20.49 1.89
C PRO A 127 -14.18 20.58 2.97
N ARG A 128 -13.24 21.50 2.81
CA ARG A 128 -12.11 21.63 3.73
C ARG A 128 -12.53 21.85 5.20
N TRP A 129 -13.68 22.50 5.42
CA TRP A 129 -14.20 22.67 6.77
C TRP A 129 -14.63 21.34 7.41
N VAL A 130 -15.12 20.36 6.62
CA VAL A 130 -15.45 19.00 7.12
C VAL A 130 -14.17 18.33 7.62
N PHE A 131 -13.10 18.40 6.85
CA PHE A 131 -11.80 17.88 7.25
C PHE A 131 -11.32 18.50 8.58
N GLN A 132 -11.43 19.82 8.73
CA GLN A 132 -11.07 20.51 9.96
C GLN A 132 -11.95 20.10 11.16
N MET A 133 -13.25 19.93 10.94
CA MET A 133 -14.18 19.47 11.97
C MET A 133 -13.92 18.04 12.42
N VAL A 134 -13.54 17.15 11.49
CA VAL A 134 -13.14 15.77 11.85
C VAL A 134 -11.88 15.77 12.70
N LEU A 135 -10.87 16.59 12.38
CA LEU A 135 -9.66 16.71 13.20
C LEU A 135 -9.98 17.25 14.60
N LEU A 136 -10.83 18.27 14.69
CA LEU A 136 -11.27 18.82 15.98
C LEU A 136 -12.05 17.77 16.80
N TYR A 137 -12.96 17.05 16.17
CA TYR A 137 -13.71 15.97 16.79
C TYR A 137 -12.79 14.89 17.33
N ASP A 138 -11.82 14.42 16.51
CA ASP A 138 -10.85 13.41 16.90
C ASP A 138 -9.99 13.86 18.09
N PHE A 139 -9.55 15.13 18.09
CA PHE A 139 -8.84 15.72 19.23
C PHE A 139 -9.67 15.69 20.52
N ILE A 140 -10.97 16.06 20.45
CA ILE A 140 -11.87 16.06 21.60
C ILE A 140 -12.11 14.63 22.11
N GLN A 141 -12.27 13.66 21.22
CA GLN A 141 -12.54 12.27 21.58
C GLN A 141 -11.30 11.53 22.09
N LYS A 142 -10.11 11.86 21.57
CA LYS A 142 -8.85 11.15 21.86
C LYS A 142 -7.71 12.09 22.25
N PRO A 143 -7.88 12.96 23.26
CA PRO A 143 -6.87 13.96 23.61
C PRO A 143 -5.55 13.32 24.05
N SER A 144 -5.58 12.15 24.69
CA SER A 144 -4.38 11.41 25.11
C SER A 144 -3.52 10.95 23.91
N GLU A 145 -4.16 10.51 22.82
CA GLU A 145 -3.47 10.11 21.62
C GLU A 145 -2.79 11.30 20.94
N TRP A 146 -3.50 12.41 20.83
CA TRP A 146 -2.94 13.65 20.30
C TRP A 146 -1.77 14.16 21.16
N MET A 147 -1.89 14.13 22.48
CA MET A 147 -0.80 14.49 23.38
C MET A 147 0.38 13.54 23.28
N ARG A 148 0.13 12.25 23.05
CA ARG A 148 1.18 11.25 22.79
C ARG A 148 1.91 11.58 21.49
N ALA A 149 1.19 11.83 20.40
CA ALA A 149 1.75 12.20 19.12
C ALA A 149 2.57 13.51 19.20
N VAL A 150 2.09 14.52 19.91
CA VAL A 150 2.84 15.77 20.17
C VAL A 150 4.12 15.52 20.98
N ARG A 151 4.07 14.66 22.00
CA ARG A 151 5.28 14.32 22.80
C ARG A 151 6.29 13.55 21.96
N LYS A 152 5.85 12.61 21.14
CA LYS A 152 6.68 11.86 20.21
C LYS A 152 7.34 12.80 19.22
N TRP A 153 6.56 13.68 18.58
CA TRP A 153 7.06 14.69 17.65
C TRP A 153 8.10 15.62 18.26
N ARG A 154 7.92 16.06 19.52
CA ARG A 154 8.88 16.92 20.22
C ARG A 154 10.18 16.22 20.64
N ARG A 155 10.14 14.92 20.88
CA ARG A 155 11.26 14.12 21.36
C ARG A 155 12.02 13.40 20.25
N SER A 156 11.48 13.40 19.05
CA SER A 156 12.04 12.63 17.98
C SER A 156 13.40 13.18 17.55
N THR A 157 14.38 12.33 17.63
CA THR A 157 15.58 12.35 16.82
C THR A 157 15.20 12.29 15.34
N PRO A 158 16.07 12.68 14.42
CA PRO A 158 15.82 12.52 12.99
C PRO A 158 15.24 11.13 12.71
N PRO A 159 14.17 11.01 11.89
CA PRO A 159 13.54 9.72 11.65
C PRO A 159 14.55 8.76 11.03
N THR A 160 14.47 7.52 11.46
CA THR A 160 15.25 6.42 10.88
C THR A 160 14.70 5.97 9.53
N VAL A 161 13.48 6.39 9.21
CA VAL A 161 12.78 6.09 7.95
C VAL A 161 12.57 7.39 7.19
N THR A 162 13.09 7.44 5.99
CA THR A 162 12.93 8.55 5.05
C THR A 162 12.23 8.04 3.79
N PHE A 163 11.47 8.94 3.16
CA PHE A 163 10.85 8.67 1.87
C PHE A 163 11.55 9.53 0.81
N ASP A 164 11.71 8.96 -0.37
CA ASP A 164 12.20 9.72 -1.51
C ASP A 164 11.24 10.90 -1.79
N PRO A 165 11.74 12.14 -1.80
CA PRO A 165 10.90 13.31 -2.01
C PRO A 165 10.30 13.40 -3.42
N ILE A 166 10.75 12.58 -4.36
CA ILE A 166 10.28 12.52 -5.75
C ILE A 166 9.24 11.42 -5.87
N SER A 167 9.65 10.17 -5.78
CA SER A 167 8.78 9.00 -6.00
C SER A 167 7.85 8.68 -4.83
N ASN A 168 8.11 9.26 -3.64
CA ASN A 168 7.44 8.93 -2.38
C ASN A 168 7.67 7.49 -1.89
N ASP A 169 8.61 6.76 -2.49
CA ASP A 169 9.03 5.44 -2.06
C ASP A 169 9.99 5.50 -0.85
N TRP A 170 10.29 4.36 -0.26
CA TRP A 170 11.18 4.25 0.88
C TRP A 170 12.64 4.46 0.44
N GLU A 171 13.27 5.54 0.91
CA GLU A 171 14.61 5.92 0.47
C GLU A 171 15.65 4.84 0.80
N LYS A 172 15.75 4.45 2.08
CA LYS A 172 16.76 3.48 2.52
C LYS A 172 16.44 2.03 2.17
N GLY A 173 15.17 1.69 2.02
CA GLY A 173 14.77 0.31 1.75
C GLY A 173 14.70 0.00 0.26
N ASN A 174 14.36 0.98 -0.57
CA ASN A 174 14.05 0.76 -1.98
C ASN A 174 15.00 1.51 -2.90
N LYS A 175 15.15 2.83 -2.74
CA LYS A 175 16.00 3.64 -3.62
C LYS A 175 17.49 3.30 -3.55
N GLU A 176 17.99 2.96 -2.36
CA GLU A 176 19.39 2.60 -2.14
C GLU A 176 19.65 1.08 -2.26
N LEU A 177 18.62 0.29 -2.60
CA LEU A 177 18.77 -1.16 -2.75
C LEU A 177 19.58 -1.48 -4.01
N ASP A 178 20.52 -2.40 -3.86
CA ASP A 178 21.21 -3.01 -4.99
C ASP A 178 20.23 -3.93 -5.74
N LEU A 179 19.84 -3.54 -6.95
CA LEU A 179 18.91 -4.28 -7.80
C LEU A 179 19.57 -5.45 -8.57
N SER A 180 20.85 -5.73 -8.33
CA SER A 180 21.54 -6.86 -8.98
C SER A 180 21.20 -8.23 -8.38
N SER A 181 20.60 -8.25 -7.17
CA SER A 181 20.25 -9.50 -6.46
C SER A 181 19.06 -9.33 -5.53
N PRO A 182 18.28 -10.42 -5.30
CA PRO A 182 17.16 -10.39 -4.38
C PRO A 182 17.58 -10.01 -2.95
N PRO A 183 16.78 -9.18 -2.25
CA PRO A 183 17.05 -8.83 -0.85
C PRO A 183 16.96 -10.03 0.10
N GLU A 184 17.65 -9.94 1.23
CA GLU A 184 17.55 -10.94 2.29
C GLU A 184 16.16 -10.99 2.91
N LYS A 185 15.79 -12.16 3.47
CA LYS A 185 14.53 -12.36 4.18
C LYS A 185 14.46 -11.54 5.48
N ASP A 186 13.31 -10.95 5.74
CA ASP A 186 13.09 -10.04 6.89
C ASP A 186 13.07 -10.72 8.27
N ASN A 187 12.61 -11.96 8.35
CA ASN A 187 12.65 -12.78 9.57
C ASN A 187 11.99 -12.10 10.80
N MET A 188 10.85 -11.44 10.61
CA MET A 188 10.10 -10.69 11.65
C MET A 188 10.96 -9.64 12.37
N ARG A 189 11.84 -8.96 11.64
CA ARG A 189 12.81 -7.99 12.19
C ARG A 189 12.17 -6.76 12.83
N SER A 190 10.96 -6.38 12.41
CA SER A 190 10.24 -5.22 12.96
C SER A 190 9.65 -5.47 14.35
N LEU A 191 9.58 -6.74 14.79
CA LEU A 191 9.10 -7.05 16.12
C LEU A 191 10.18 -6.82 17.16
N SER A 192 9.82 -6.21 18.31
CA SER A 192 10.73 -6.12 19.45
C SER A 192 11.14 -7.51 19.96
N GLY A 193 12.31 -7.65 20.58
CA GLY A 193 12.81 -8.93 21.05
C GLY A 193 11.78 -9.74 21.84
N LYS A 194 11.06 -9.12 22.80
CA LYS A 194 10.00 -9.79 23.58
C LYS A 194 8.79 -10.14 22.74
N ALA A 195 8.30 -9.22 21.90
CA ALA A 195 7.16 -9.46 21.03
C ALA A 195 7.47 -10.54 19.98
N ARG A 196 8.70 -10.52 19.43
CA ARG A 196 9.18 -11.56 18.51
C ARG A 196 9.21 -12.94 19.18
N THR A 197 9.77 -13.04 20.38
CA THR A 197 9.82 -14.32 21.12
C THR A 197 8.42 -14.89 21.38
N VAL A 198 7.49 -14.05 21.84
CA VAL A 198 6.09 -14.45 22.06
C VAL A 198 5.44 -14.91 20.76
N PHE A 199 5.62 -14.14 19.70
CA PHE A 199 5.04 -14.46 18.39
C PHE A 199 5.58 -15.80 17.83
N LEU A 200 6.89 -16.01 17.87
CA LEU A 200 7.50 -17.25 17.39
C LEU A 200 6.97 -18.45 18.18
N ARG A 201 6.92 -18.36 19.51
CA ARG A 201 6.36 -19.42 20.36
C ARG A 201 4.88 -19.73 20.02
N ASP A 202 4.06 -18.71 19.84
CA ASP A 202 2.62 -18.87 19.74
C ASP A 202 2.18 -19.28 18.32
N TYR A 203 2.93 -18.94 17.29
CA TYR A 203 2.53 -19.15 15.90
C TYR A 203 3.52 -19.98 15.05
N VAL A 204 4.81 -19.95 15.35
CA VAL A 204 5.83 -20.65 14.56
C VAL A 204 6.18 -22.00 15.19
N ASP A 205 6.42 -22.00 16.49
CA ASP A 205 6.83 -23.21 17.24
C ASP A 205 5.63 -24.03 17.73
N ASN A 206 4.41 -23.53 17.51
CA ASN A 206 3.19 -24.19 17.96
C ASN A 206 2.56 -25.01 16.83
N PRO A 207 2.64 -26.35 16.86
CA PRO A 207 2.11 -27.21 15.79
C PRO A 207 0.57 -27.27 15.74
N TYR A 208 -0.11 -26.66 16.72
CA TYR A 208 -1.58 -26.70 16.85
C TYR A 208 -2.25 -25.41 16.38
N VAL A 209 -1.51 -24.45 15.85
CA VAL A 209 -2.11 -23.22 15.31
C VAL A 209 -2.86 -23.55 14.02
N ALA A 210 -4.17 -23.32 14.03
CA ALA A 210 -4.99 -23.43 12.84
C ALA A 210 -4.88 -22.16 11.96
N LEU A 211 -5.01 -22.33 10.65
CA LEU A 211 -5.14 -21.20 9.75
C LEU A 211 -6.48 -20.49 10.02
N PRO A 212 -6.50 -19.14 9.99
CA PRO A 212 -7.75 -18.39 10.14
C PRO A 212 -8.70 -18.67 8.97
N GLU A 213 -9.98 -18.70 9.27
CA GLU A 213 -11.02 -18.86 8.25
C GLU A 213 -11.12 -17.62 7.37
N SER A 214 -11.10 -17.83 6.05
CA SER A 214 -11.34 -16.78 5.07
C SER A 214 -12.85 -16.48 4.97
N LYS A 215 -13.20 -15.19 4.92
CA LYS A 215 -14.58 -14.74 4.74
C LYS A 215 -14.64 -13.76 3.59
N SER A 216 -15.70 -13.85 2.78
CA SER A 216 -15.94 -12.91 1.70
C SER A 216 -16.11 -11.49 2.25
N VAL A 217 -15.47 -10.53 1.59
CA VAL A 217 -15.44 -9.11 1.99
C VAL A 217 -15.83 -8.18 0.85
N ILE A 218 -15.94 -8.68 -0.39
CA ILE A 218 -16.32 -7.87 -1.56
C ILE A 218 -17.83 -7.97 -1.76
N ASP A 219 -18.55 -6.95 -1.31
CA ASP A 219 -19.98 -6.82 -1.54
C ASP A 219 -20.30 -6.07 -2.83
N GLY A 220 -21.61 -5.95 -3.16
CA GLY A 220 -22.05 -5.23 -4.36
C GLY A 220 -21.70 -3.74 -4.36
N SER A 221 -21.45 -3.11 -3.20
CA SER A 221 -20.99 -1.71 -3.15
C SER A 221 -19.52 -1.62 -3.51
N MET A 222 -18.69 -2.55 -3.02
CA MET A 222 -17.28 -2.64 -3.38
C MET A 222 -17.09 -3.03 -4.84
N THR A 223 -17.91 -3.94 -5.36
CA THR A 223 -17.89 -4.30 -6.78
C THR A 223 -18.16 -3.08 -7.68
N ARG A 224 -19.05 -2.16 -7.29
CA ARG A 224 -19.25 -0.90 -8.04
C ARG A 224 -18.01 -0.01 -8.04
N VAL A 225 -17.29 0.09 -6.93
CA VAL A 225 -16.04 0.85 -6.85
C VAL A 225 -14.97 0.23 -7.73
N LEU A 226 -14.82 -1.10 -7.71
CA LEU A 226 -13.87 -1.83 -8.57
C LEU A 226 -14.20 -1.61 -10.06
N ASN A 227 -15.48 -1.68 -10.46
CA ASN A 227 -15.90 -1.40 -11.83
C ASN A 227 -15.66 0.07 -12.25
N HIS A 228 -15.81 1.02 -11.33
CA HIS A 228 -15.46 2.42 -11.60
C HIS A 228 -13.97 2.57 -11.88
N ILE A 229 -13.10 1.99 -11.05
CA ILE A 229 -11.63 1.96 -11.26
C ILE A 229 -11.31 1.35 -12.63
N LYS A 230 -11.91 0.18 -12.94
CA LYS A 230 -11.72 -0.48 -14.24
C LYS A 230 -12.11 0.42 -15.41
N GLY A 231 -13.24 1.11 -15.30
CA GLY A 231 -13.70 2.05 -16.33
C GLY A 231 -12.74 3.24 -16.54
N VAL A 232 -12.05 3.70 -15.47
CA VAL A 232 -10.98 4.70 -15.61
C VAL A 232 -9.80 4.10 -16.36
N PHE A 233 -9.33 2.92 -15.96
CA PHE A 233 -8.21 2.25 -16.64
C PHE A 233 -8.47 2.04 -18.14
N GLU A 234 -9.69 1.64 -18.50
CA GLU A 234 -10.08 1.47 -19.92
C GLU A 234 -10.05 2.79 -20.70
N ARG A 235 -10.52 3.90 -20.10
CA ARG A 235 -10.47 5.22 -20.75
C ARG A 235 -9.05 5.72 -21.01
N HIS A 236 -8.12 5.40 -20.10
CA HIS A 236 -6.71 5.77 -20.22
C HIS A 236 -5.86 4.79 -21.03
N GLY A 237 -6.39 3.59 -21.35
CA GLY A 237 -5.59 2.51 -21.93
C GLY A 237 -4.50 2.01 -21.00
N THR A 238 -4.76 2.04 -19.70
CA THR A 238 -3.81 1.72 -18.63
C THR A 238 -3.33 0.28 -18.70
N ASN A 239 -2.02 0.06 -18.66
CA ASN A 239 -1.42 -1.24 -18.37
C ASN A 239 -1.41 -1.42 -16.85
N TYR A 240 -2.17 -2.37 -16.30
CA TYR A 240 -2.31 -2.53 -14.86
C TYR A 240 -2.13 -3.97 -14.40
N ARG A 241 -1.71 -4.12 -13.14
CA ARG A 241 -1.69 -5.39 -12.42
C ARG A 241 -2.34 -5.19 -11.05
N ILE A 242 -3.19 -6.13 -10.67
CA ILE A 242 -3.87 -6.19 -9.39
C ILE A 242 -3.22 -7.28 -8.57
N ILE A 243 -2.63 -6.92 -7.44
CA ILE A 243 -1.89 -7.83 -6.59
C ILE A 243 -2.63 -8.02 -5.28
N VAL A 244 -3.12 -9.23 -5.01
CA VAL A 244 -3.62 -9.58 -3.69
C VAL A 244 -2.42 -9.94 -2.81
N THR A 245 -2.12 -9.07 -1.85
CA THR A 245 -0.86 -9.11 -1.10
C THR A 245 -0.81 -10.26 -0.09
N PRO A 246 0.36 -10.88 0.12
CA PRO A 246 0.53 -11.87 1.16
C PRO A 246 0.60 -11.22 2.55
N ALA A 247 0.16 -11.96 3.56
CA ALA A 247 0.40 -11.72 4.97
C ALA A 247 0.71 -13.05 5.66
N TYR A 248 1.23 -13.02 6.89
CA TYR A 248 1.56 -14.27 7.58
C TYR A 248 0.30 -15.11 7.83
N GLY A 249 0.21 -16.25 7.16
CA GLY A 249 -1.00 -17.05 6.98
C GLY A 249 -1.60 -17.61 8.27
N TYR A 250 -0.79 -17.88 9.30
CA TYR A 250 -1.32 -18.29 10.60
C TYR A 250 -2.03 -17.18 11.37
N LYS A 251 -1.91 -15.94 10.94
CA LYS A 251 -2.53 -14.78 11.59
C LYS A 251 -3.57 -14.08 10.72
N TYR A 252 -3.39 -14.09 9.42
CA TYR A 252 -4.26 -13.41 8.46
C TYR A 252 -4.81 -14.40 7.43
N PRO A 253 -6.12 -14.33 7.11
CA PRO A 253 -6.71 -15.19 6.09
C PRO A 253 -6.25 -14.80 4.69
N SER A 254 -6.26 -15.77 3.78
CA SER A 254 -6.18 -15.52 2.33
C SER A 254 -7.50 -14.97 1.80
N ILE A 255 -7.49 -14.51 0.55
CA ILE A 255 -8.72 -14.18 -0.18
C ILE A 255 -9.60 -15.43 -0.35
N THR A 256 -10.92 -15.25 -0.38
CA THR A 256 -11.83 -16.35 -0.74
C THR A 256 -11.86 -16.56 -2.25
N GLU A 257 -12.21 -17.76 -2.70
CA GLU A 257 -12.40 -18.03 -4.12
C GLU A 257 -13.48 -17.12 -4.75
N ASP A 258 -14.54 -16.80 -4.01
CA ASP A 258 -15.62 -15.96 -4.50
C ASP A 258 -15.13 -14.51 -4.69
N ASP A 259 -14.39 -13.96 -3.72
CA ASP A 259 -13.81 -12.62 -3.86
C ASP A 259 -12.75 -12.56 -4.99
N LEU A 260 -11.95 -13.61 -5.14
CA LEU A 260 -10.97 -13.69 -6.22
C LEU A 260 -11.66 -13.72 -7.59
N ARG A 261 -12.72 -14.51 -7.75
CA ARG A 261 -13.53 -14.51 -8.99
C ARG A 261 -14.13 -13.14 -9.29
N ILE A 262 -14.55 -12.37 -8.26
CA ILE A 262 -15.04 -11.00 -8.48
C ILE A 262 -13.92 -10.11 -9.03
N LEU A 263 -12.71 -10.16 -8.45
CA LEU A 263 -11.57 -9.38 -8.94
C LEU A 263 -11.22 -9.77 -10.40
N GLN A 264 -11.16 -11.07 -10.69
CA GLN A 264 -10.88 -11.59 -12.02
C GLN A 264 -11.96 -11.21 -13.04
N ALA A 265 -13.23 -11.25 -12.64
CA ALA A 265 -14.35 -10.84 -13.51
C ALA A 265 -14.31 -9.34 -13.84
N VAL A 266 -13.84 -8.49 -12.92
CA VAL A 266 -13.73 -7.05 -13.13
C VAL A 266 -12.48 -6.69 -13.93
N PHE A 267 -11.31 -7.22 -13.56
CA PHE A 267 -10.03 -6.75 -14.10
C PHE A 267 -9.41 -7.65 -15.19
N GLY A 268 -9.98 -8.85 -15.41
CA GLY A 268 -9.37 -9.90 -16.24
C GLY A 268 -8.50 -10.83 -15.40
N GLU A 269 -8.59 -12.14 -15.66
CA GLU A 269 -7.83 -13.16 -14.94
C GLU A 269 -6.33 -12.95 -15.08
N GLU A 270 -5.89 -12.56 -16.25
CA GLU A 270 -4.49 -12.29 -16.62
C GLU A 270 -3.86 -11.08 -15.91
N ASN A 271 -4.69 -10.24 -15.30
CA ASN A 271 -4.24 -9.04 -14.59
C ASN A 271 -4.32 -9.17 -13.06
N VAL A 272 -4.83 -10.29 -12.53
CA VAL A 272 -5.05 -10.49 -11.10
C VAL A 272 -4.15 -11.59 -10.57
N TYR A 273 -3.25 -11.23 -9.66
CA TYR A 273 -2.25 -12.11 -9.07
C TYR A 273 -2.51 -12.30 -7.59
N ASP A 274 -2.86 -13.53 -7.17
CA ASP A 274 -3.10 -13.85 -5.76
C ASP A 274 -1.86 -14.45 -5.09
N PHE A 275 -1.23 -13.66 -4.23
CA PHE A 275 -0.15 -14.12 -3.36
C PHE A 275 -0.63 -14.41 -1.93
N SER A 276 -1.87 -14.08 -1.59
CA SER A 276 -2.42 -14.33 -0.24
C SER A 276 -2.67 -15.81 0.03
N GLY A 277 -2.96 -16.59 -1.02
CA GLY A 277 -3.15 -18.04 -0.97
C GLY A 277 -1.86 -18.87 -1.08
N ARG A 278 -0.73 -18.26 -1.40
CA ARG A 278 0.57 -18.91 -1.62
C ARG A 278 1.20 -19.39 -0.32
N LYS A 279 0.99 -20.66 0.04
CA LYS A 279 1.48 -21.26 1.31
C LYS A 279 3.01 -21.28 1.42
N ASP A 280 3.72 -21.40 0.31
CA ASP A 280 5.18 -21.30 0.21
C ASP A 280 5.69 -19.91 0.66
N ILE A 281 4.89 -18.86 0.47
CA ILE A 281 5.19 -17.50 0.90
C ILE A 281 4.61 -17.26 2.29
N THR A 282 3.31 -17.51 2.48
CA THR A 282 2.55 -17.05 3.65
C THR A 282 2.83 -17.83 4.93
N LEU A 283 3.34 -19.06 4.85
CA LEU A 283 3.65 -19.86 6.02
C LEU A 283 5.11 -19.77 6.50
N ASP A 284 6.00 -19.13 5.72
CA ASP A 284 7.37 -18.87 6.17
C ASP A 284 7.45 -17.48 6.82
N TYR A 285 7.59 -17.42 8.15
CA TYR A 285 7.72 -16.17 8.90
C TYR A 285 8.93 -15.32 8.50
N LYS A 286 9.93 -15.92 7.84
CA LYS A 286 11.12 -15.23 7.35
C LYS A 286 10.83 -14.31 6.15
N ASN A 287 9.68 -14.46 5.55
CA ASN A 287 9.23 -13.63 4.45
C ASN A 287 8.58 -12.31 4.90
N PHE A 288 8.50 -12.07 6.21
CA PHE A 288 7.74 -10.95 6.77
C PHE A 288 8.60 -10.15 7.75
N SER A 289 8.47 -8.83 7.70
CA SER A 289 9.06 -7.91 8.68
C SER A 289 8.28 -7.91 10.01
N ASP A 290 6.97 -8.05 9.93
CA ASP A 290 6.03 -8.40 10.99
C ASP A 290 4.87 -9.20 10.39
N PRO A 291 3.91 -9.72 11.17
CA PRO A 291 2.88 -10.60 10.64
C PRO A 291 1.99 -9.99 9.54
N ASN A 292 1.93 -8.68 9.44
CA ASN A 292 1.09 -7.96 8.48
C ASN A 292 1.86 -7.49 7.25
N HIS A 293 3.18 -7.35 7.33
CA HIS A 293 3.99 -6.74 6.29
C HIS A 293 5.01 -7.73 5.72
N PHE A 294 4.88 -8.06 4.45
CA PHE A 294 5.87 -8.84 3.73
C PHE A 294 7.16 -8.03 3.50
N GLY A 295 8.27 -8.76 3.38
CA GLY A 295 9.59 -8.16 3.17
C GLY A 295 9.86 -7.82 1.71
N LEU A 296 10.92 -7.04 1.48
CA LEU A 296 11.38 -6.68 0.14
C LEU A 296 11.72 -7.91 -0.72
N ASN A 297 12.19 -9.01 -0.11
CA ASN A 297 12.43 -10.27 -0.81
C ASN A 297 11.17 -10.84 -1.48
N ILE A 298 10.00 -10.67 -0.85
CA ILE A 298 8.73 -11.13 -1.40
C ILE A 298 8.22 -10.15 -2.46
N GLY A 299 8.36 -8.83 -2.23
CA GLY A 299 8.04 -7.84 -3.25
C GLY A 299 8.86 -8.04 -4.52
N TRP A 300 10.16 -8.33 -4.35
CA TRP A 300 11.05 -8.71 -5.44
C TRP A 300 10.52 -9.92 -6.22
N GLN A 301 10.26 -11.03 -5.51
CA GLN A 301 9.73 -12.26 -6.11
C GLN A 301 8.40 -12.03 -6.84
N MET A 302 7.49 -11.24 -6.27
CA MET A 302 6.21 -10.92 -6.91
C MET A 302 6.39 -10.17 -8.23
N LEU A 303 7.28 -9.18 -8.27
CA LEU A 303 7.55 -8.42 -9.50
C LEU A 303 8.20 -9.31 -10.58
N GLU A 304 9.17 -10.15 -10.21
CA GLU A 304 9.77 -11.14 -11.10
C GLU A 304 8.69 -12.06 -11.72
N GLU A 305 7.84 -12.65 -10.89
CA GLU A 305 6.79 -13.58 -11.33
C GLU A 305 5.76 -12.90 -12.24
N ILE A 306 5.39 -11.65 -11.95
CA ILE A 306 4.39 -10.90 -12.73
C ILE A 306 4.93 -10.46 -14.09
N PHE A 307 6.20 -10.08 -14.18
CA PHE A 307 6.75 -9.42 -15.36
C PHE A 307 7.68 -10.31 -16.21
N HIS A 308 8.40 -11.27 -15.63
CA HIS A 308 9.24 -12.21 -16.41
C HIS A 308 8.45 -13.36 -17.03
N ASP A 309 7.45 -13.91 -16.31
CA ASP A 309 6.59 -14.96 -16.87
C ASP A 309 5.70 -14.44 -18.01
N GLY A 310 5.37 -13.14 -18.01
CA GLY A 310 4.61 -12.47 -19.08
C GLY A 310 5.36 -12.35 -20.42
N GLU A 311 6.68 -12.26 -20.43
CA GLU A 311 7.48 -12.21 -21.66
C GLU A 311 7.54 -13.57 -22.38
N SER A 312 7.47 -14.69 -21.63
CA SER A 312 7.46 -16.02 -22.23
C SER A 312 6.19 -16.32 -23.03
N MET A 313 5.05 -15.68 -22.70
CA MET A 313 3.79 -15.85 -23.44
C MET A 313 3.67 -14.97 -24.68
N ASN A 314 4.31 -13.81 -24.72
CA ASN A 314 4.28 -12.91 -25.88
C ASN A 314 5.29 -13.29 -26.97
N GLY A 315 6.31 -14.11 -26.66
CA GLY A 315 7.30 -14.60 -27.61
C GLY A 315 6.81 -15.73 -28.55
N GLN A 316 5.61 -16.28 -28.35
CA GLN A 316 5.08 -17.38 -29.17
C GLN A 316 4.02 -16.96 -30.21
N GLN A 317 3.72 -15.67 -30.37
CA GLN A 317 2.75 -15.19 -31.39
C GLN A 317 3.39 -14.48 -32.59
N SER A 318 4.67 -14.61 -32.83
CA SER A 318 5.29 -14.11 -34.08
C SER A 318 6.09 -15.19 -34.78
N TYR A 319 5.36 -16.10 -35.44
CA TYR A 319 5.85 -16.85 -36.65
C TYR A 319 4.64 -17.24 -37.51
#